data_74cb47e8cb0464730483d078b411479c
#
_entry.id   74cb47e8cb0464730483d078b411479c
#
_cell.length_a   1.000
_cell.length_b   1.000
_cell.length_c   1.000
_cell.angle_alpha   90.00
_cell.angle_beta   90.00
_cell.angle_gamma   90.00
#
_symmetry.space_group_name_H-M   'P 1'
#
loop_
_entity.id
_entity.type
_entity.pdbx_description
1 polymer ?
#
loop_
_entity_poly.entity_id
_entity_poly.type
_entity_poly.pdbx_seq_one_letter_code
_entity_poly.pdbx_strand_id
1 'polypeptide(L)'
;GLSVAVIESRQPQPYDPLQPLDVRVSAISVASEQLLTRLGVMDELLTMRHAPYTGLETWELDGCLTAFSAEQVDQSHLGYFFENRVIQLSLWQQIYKMDNITLLCPAKVMQFSRLRDSHQVGILLDNGDTLTTTLLIGADGANSQVRQWAGIGLTGWDYAQSAMLININTQTPQQSITWQQFTPAGPRSLLPLPGNHASLVWYDDANRIKQLSQLSDLQLAEQIRLHFPSRLDPNFTVENRGSFPLTRRHAQQYYQDNLVII
;
A
#
# COMPACT_ATOMS: atom_id res chain seq x y z
N GLY A 1 -12.47 -21.24 -18.28
CA GLY A 1 -12.29 -20.10 -17.38
C GLY A 1 -12.76 -18.81 -18.03
N LEU A 2 -12.78 -17.71 -17.28
CA LEU A 2 -13.08 -16.38 -17.82
C LEU A 2 -11.86 -15.85 -18.59
N SER A 3 -12.09 -15.12 -19.69
CA SER A 3 -11.08 -14.32 -20.36
C SER A 3 -11.07 -12.93 -19.71
N VAL A 4 -9.90 -12.42 -19.33
CA VAL A 4 -9.74 -11.16 -18.60
C VAL A 4 -8.75 -10.28 -19.36
N ALA A 5 -9.10 -9.00 -19.54
CA ALA A 5 -8.17 -7.97 -20.00
C ALA A 5 -7.83 -7.04 -18.82
N VAL A 6 -6.54 -6.85 -18.55
CA VAL A 6 -6.04 -5.88 -17.56
C VAL A 6 -5.44 -4.71 -18.32
N ILE A 7 -5.97 -3.51 -18.08
CA ILE A 7 -5.50 -2.28 -18.70
C ILE A 7 -4.70 -1.49 -17.66
N GLU A 8 -3.43 -1.21 -17.95
CA GLU A 8 -2.55 -0.45 -17.05
C GLU A 8 -1.74 0.60 -17.83
N SER A 9 -1.72 1.79 -17.31
CA SER A 9 -1.07 2.93 -17.98
C SER A 9 0.45 2.94 -17.86
N ARG A 10 1.01 2.27 -16.86
CA ARG A 10 2.44 2.26 -16.56
C ARG A 10 2.94 0.87 -16.21
N GLN A 11 3.95 0.43 -16.92
CA GLN A 11 4.68 -0.76 -16.54
C GLN A 11 5.47 -0.50 -15.26
N PRO A 12 5.38 -1.37 -14.23
CA PRO A 12 6.22 -1.26 -13.05
C PRO A 12 7.69 -1.41 -13.42
N GLN A 13 8.55 -0.64 -12.74
CA GLN A 13 10.00 -0.77 -12.94
C GLN A 13 10.48 -2.13 -12.44
N PRO A 14 11.44 -2.77 -13.11
CA PRO A 14 12.04 -4.02 -12.64
C PRO A 14 12.57 -3.91 -11.22
N TYR A 15 12.64 -5.04 -10.53
CA TYR A 15 13.23 -5.11 -9.20
C TYR A 15 14.76 -4.96 -9.28
N ASP A 16 15.32 -4.07 -8.47
CA ASP A 16 16.75 -3.94 -8.24
C ASP A 16 17.01 -4.06 -6.72
N PRO A 17 17.73 -5.09 -6.26
CA PRO A 17 18.06 -5.26 -4.84
C PRO A 17 18.83 -4.08 -4.23
N LEU A 18 19.57 -3.32 -5.05
CA LEU A 18 20.41 -2.20 -4.63
C LEU A 18 19.65 -0.86 -4.61
N GLN A 19 18.43 -0.82 -5.14
CA GLN A 19 17.65 0.41 -5.10
C GLN A 19 17.31 0.80 -3.64
N PRO A 20 17.13 2.09 -3.35
CA PRO A 20 16.60 2.55 -2.07
C PRO A 20 15.26 1.88 -1.75
N LEU A 21 14.98 1.66 -0.46
CA LEU A 21 13.67 1.14 -0.02
C LEU A 21 12.55 2.12 -0.38
N ASP A 22 11.46 1.60 -0.91
CA ASP A 22 10.27 2.42 -1.17
C ASP A 22 9.67 2.94 0.14
N VAL A 23 9.15 4.15 0.09
CA VAL A 23 8.47 4.75 1.24
C VAL A 23 7.15 4.04 1.55
N ARG A 24 6.46 3.51 0.51
CA ARG A 24 5.18 2.82 0.67
C ARG A 24 5.39 1.34 0.95
N VAL A 25 5.07 0.96 2.17
CA VAL A 25 5.17 -0.41 2.68
C VAL A 25 3.80 -0.85 3.19
N SER A 26 3.46 -2.10 2.96
CA SER A 26 2.23 -2.73 3.45
C SER A 26 2.54 -3.90 4.38
N ALA A 27 1.79 -3.95 5.48
CA ALA A 27 1.73 -5.13 6.33
C ALA A 27 0.77 -6.15 5.72
N ILE A 28 1.28 -7.31 5.35
CA ILE A 28 0.51 -8.42 4.80
C ILE A 28 0.29 -9.43 5.92
N SER A 29 -0.96 -9.62 6.33
CA SER A 29 -1.34 -10.60 7.36
C SER A 29 -1.23 -12.03 6.83
N VAL A 30 -1.21 -13.02 7.72
CA VAL A 30 -1.23 -14.46 7.36
C VAL A 30 -2.41 -14.80 6.43
N ALA A 31 -3.57 -14.20 6.62
CA ALA A 31 -4.73 -14.43 5.73
C ALA A 31 -4.45 -13.92 4.30
N SER A 32 -3.81 -12.76 4.16
CA SER A 32 -3.42 -12.21 2.86
C SER A 32 -2.25 -13.00 2.24
N GLU A 33 -1.31 -13.46 3.05
CA GLU A 33 -0.24 -14.37 2.64
C GLU A 33 -0.81 -15.65 2.02
N GLN A 34 -1.79 -16.30 2.69
CA GLN A 34 -2.48 -17.48 2.17
C GLN A 34 -3.18 -17.20 0.84
N LEU A 35 -3.76 -16.01 0.65
CA LEU A 35 -4.33 -15.62 -0.63
C LEU A 35 -3.24 -15.51 -1.71
N LEU A 36 -2.14 -14.83 -1.43
CA LEU A 36 -1.01 -14.67 -2.36
C LEU A 36 -0.37 -16.01 -2.70
N THR A 37 -0.30 -16.93 -1.74
CA THR A 37 0.16 -18.31 -1.95
C THR A 37 -0.76 -19.06 -2.91
N ARG A 38 -2.08 -18.99 -2.71
CA ARG A 38 -3.06 -19.61 -3.63
C ARG A 38 -3.02 -19.01 -5.05
N LEU A 39 -2.66 -17.76 -5.17
CA LEU A 39 -2.44 -17.08 -6.46
C LEU A 39 -1.09 -17.44 -7.10
N GLY A 40 -0.22 -18.19 -6.40
CA GLY A 40 1.11 -18.57 -6.89
C GLY A 40 2.11 -17.40 -6.93
N VAL A 41 1.94 -16.42 -6.05
CA VAL A 41 2.74 -15.16 -6.04
C VAL A 41 3.73 -15.12 -4.89
N MET A 42 3.45 -15.88 -3.80
CA MET A 42 4.20 -15.73 -2.54
C MET A 42 5.66 -16.15 -2.67
N ASP A 43 5.95 -17.22 -3.40
CA ASP A 43 7.33 -17.69 -3.61
C ASP A 43 8.18 -16.61 -4.29
N GLU A 44 7.65 -15.94 -5.29
CA GLU A 44 8.33 -14.84 -5.98
C GLU A 44 8.53 -13.64 -5.04
N LEU A 45 7.53 -13.30 -4.22
CA LEU A 45 7.64 -12.24 -3.22
C LEU A 45 8.77 -12.48 -2.24
N LEU A 46 8.94 -13.72 -1.78
CA LEU A 46 9.98 -14.09 -0.82
C LEU A 46 11.40 -14.08 -1.42
N THR A 47 11.53 -14.02 -2.75
CA THR A 47 12.85 -13.78 -3.39
C THR A 47 13.28 -12.33 -3.34
N MET A 48 12.33 -11.41 -3.14
CA MET A 48 12.58 -9.98 -3.02
C MET A 48 12.65 -9.53 -1.56
N ARG A 49 12.97 -8.25 -1.33
CA ARG A 49 13.10 -7.71 0.03
C ARG A 49 11.78 -7.81 0.80
N HIS A 50 11.82 -8.38 1.97
CA HIS A 50 10.70 -8.52 2.88
C HIS A 50 11.16 -8.57 4.33
N ALA A 51 10.28 -8.26 5.27
CA ALA A 51 10.53 -8.37 6.69
C ALA A 51 9.38 -9.12 7.39
N PRO A 52 9.60 -10.34 7.90
CA PRO A 52 8.59 -10.99 8.74
C PRO A 52 8.47 -10.24 10.07
N TYR A 53 7.25 -10.15 10.61
CA TYR A 53 7.04 -9.65 11.97
C TYR A 53 6.34 -10.71 12.83
N THR A 54 6.85 -10.85 14.04
CA THR A 54 6.40 -11.87 15.01
C THR A 54 5.62 -11.27 16.16
N GLY A 55 5.63 -9.95 16.29
CA GLY A 55 4.91 -9.24 17.34
C GLY A 55 4.34 -7.91 16.86
N LEU A 56 3.21 -7.54 17.48
CA LEU A 56 2.57 -6.25 17.33
C LEU A 56 2.26 -5.70 18.73
N GLU A 57 2.69 -4.48 18.99
CA GLU A 57 2.52 -3.83 20.28
C GLU A 57 1.89 -2.45 20.13
N THR A 58 0.90 -2.15 20.97
CA THR A 58 0.24 -0.86 20.97
C THR A 58 0.06 -0.34 22.38
N TRP A 59 0.17 0.98 22.56
CA TRP A 59 -0.09 1.65 23.83
C TRP A 59 -0.47 3.12 23.61
N GLU A 60 -1.09 3.71 24.61
CA GLU A 60 -1.36 5.15 24.70
C GLU A 60 -0.58 5.75 25.86
N LEU A 61 -0.77 5.22 27.06
CA LEU A 61 -0.10 5.66 28.28
C LEU A 61 0.95 4.64 28.71
N ASP A 62 1.98 5.11 29.38
CA ASP A 62 2.99 4.25 29.98
C ASP A 62 2.33 3.21 30.91
N GLY A 63 2.71 1.95 30.74
CA GLY A 63 2.15 0.81 31.48
C GLY A 63 0.85 0.21 30.91
N CYS A 64 0.27 0.79 29.85
CA CYS A 64 -0.93 0.29 29.18
C CYS A 64 -0.58 -0.38 27.84
N LEU A 65 0.34 -1.33 27.86
CA LEU A 65 0.79 -2.05 26.66
C LEU A 65 -0.18 -3.20 26.33
N THR A 66 -0.66 -3.24 25.09
CA THR A 66 -1.31 -4.39 24.48
C THR A 66 -0.35 -5.02 23.48
N ALA A 67 -0.03 -6.29 23.65
CA ALA A 67 0.90 -7.03 22.82
C ALA A 67 0.24 -8.28 22.24
N PHE A 68 0.52 -8.54 20.97
CA PHE A 68 0.16 -9.75 20.25
C PHE A 68 1.44 -10.40 19.74
N SER A 69 1.56 -11.72 19.89
CA SER A 69 2.69 -12.47 19.37
C SER A 69 2.25 -13.63 18.49
N ALA A 70 3.09 -14.00 17.55
CA ALA A 70 2.87 -15.15 16.68
C ALA A 70 2.77 -16.45 17.49
N GLU A 71 3.54 -16.55 18.59
CA GLU A 71 3.52 -17.69 19.51
C GLU A 71 2.15 -17.92 20.16
N GLN A 72 1.42 -16.82 20.49
CA GLN A 72 0.08 -16.93 21.10
C GLN A 72 -0.95 -17.57 20.18
N VAL A 73 -0.69 -17.64 18.89
CA VAL A 73 -1.58 -18.23 17.88
C VAL A 73 -0.94 -19.38 17.11
N ASP A 74 0.11 -19.99 17.68
CA ASP A 74 0.86 -21.13 17.11
C ASP A 74 1.33 -20.87 15.66
N GLN A 75 1.79 -19.64 15.38
CA GLN A 75 2.33 -19.26 14.08
C GLN A 75 3.81 -18.90 14.19
N SER A 76 4.55 -19.02 13.10
CA SER A 76 5.95 -18.58 13.02
C SER A 76 6.08 -17.06 12.92
N HIS A 77 5.05 -16.40 12.41
CA HIS A 77 4.97 -14.95 12.23
C HIS A 77 3.50 -14.50 12.18
N LEU A 78 3.26 -13.20 12.35
CA LEU A 78 1.93 -12.58 12.18
C LEU A 78 1.71 -12.07 10.74
N GLY A 79 2.77 -11.99 9.95
CA GLY A 79 2.76 -11.58 8.57
C GLY A 79 4.11 -11.00 8.12
N TYR A 80 4.07 -10.28 7.01
CA TYR A 80 5.25 -9.69 6.38
C TYR A 80 5.03 -8.21 6.08
N PHE A 81 6.10 -7.42 6.16
CA PHE A 81 6.17 -6.10 5.53
C PHE A 81 6.81 -6.23 4.15
N PHE A 82 6.11 -5.74 3.15
CA PHE A 82 6.58 -5.66 1.76
C PHE A 82 6.47 -4.22 1.25
N GLU A 83 7.43 -3.82 0.44
CA GLU A 83 7.26 -2.64 -0.40
C GLU A 83 6.10 -2.88 -1.38
N ASN A 84 5.19 -1.92 -1.55
CA ASN A 84 4.00 -2.12 -2.41
C ASN A 84 4.39 -2.48 -3.84
N ARG A 85 5.53 -1.97 -4.31
CA ARG A 85 6.06 -2.26 -5.64
C ARG A 85 6.44 -3.72 -5.83
N VAL A 86 7.01 -4.40 -4.82
CA VAL A 86 7.38 -5.82 -4.98
C VAL A 86 6.14 -6.71 -5.04
N ILE A 87 5.06 -6.35 -4.32
CA ILE A 87 3.76 -7.03 -4.45
C ILE A 87 3.22 -6.87 -5.87
N GLN A 88 3.26 -5.65 -6.41
CA GLN A 88 2.83 -5.38 -7.78
C GLN A 88 3.65 -6.17 -8.80
N LEU A 89 4.97 -6.20 -8.65
CA LEU A 89 5.86 -6.94 -9.57
C LEU A 89 5.59 -8.44 -9.58
N SER A 90 5.41 -9.06 -8.40
CA SER A 90 5.10 -10.49 -8.32
C SER A 90 3.75 -10.83 -8.95
N LEU A 91 2.73 -10.01 -8.71
CA LEU A 91 1.43 -10.15 -9.37
C LEU A 91 1.55 -9.95 -10.89
N TRP A 92 2.36 -8.99 -11.32
CA TRP A 92 2.63 -8.72 -12.72
C TRP A 92 3.28 -9.91 -13.43
N GLN A 93 4.28 -10.52 -12.80
CA GLN A 93 4.92 -11.72 -13.33
C GLN A 93 3.97 -12.91 -13.38
N GLN A 94 3.06 -13.03 -12.40
CA GLN A 94 2.07 -14.09 -12.40
C GLN A 94 1.07 -13.95 -13.53
N ILE A 95 0.65 -12.73 -13.88
CA ILE A 95 -0.23 -12.46 -15.02
C ILE A 95 0.36 -13.02 -16.33
N TYR A 96 1.66 -12.87 -16.56
CA TYR A 96 2.31 -13.40 -17.76
C TYR A 96 2.30 -14.93 -17.86
N LYS A 97 2.07 -15.64 -16.76
CA LYS A 97 1.98 -17.10 -16.71
C LYS A 97 0.56 -17.62 -16.96
N MET A 98 -0.42 -16.72 -17.11
CA MET A 98 -1.85 -17.06 -17.20
C MET A 98 -2.38 -16.83 -18.62
N ASP A 99 -2.67 -17.89 -19.35
CA ASP A 99 -3.14 -17.84 -20.76
C ASP A 99 -4.50 -17.14 -20.94
N ASN A 100 -5.29 -17.04 -19.89
CA ASN A 100 -6.61 -16.41 -19.91
C ASN A 100 -6.61 -14.94 -19.52
N ILE A 101 -5.45 -14.34 -19.24
CA ILE A 101 -5.31 -12.92 -18.95
C ILE A 101 -4.51 -12.23 -20.04
N THR A 102 -5.08 -11.21 -20.63
CA THR A 102 -4.40 -10.30 -21.57
C THR A 102 -4.01 -9.02 -20.86
N LEU A 103 -2.73 -8.73 -20.77
CA LEU A 103 -2.23 -7.48 -20.19
C LEU A 103 -2.00 -6.45 -21.30
N LEU A 104 -2.71 -5.34 -21.22
CA LEU A 104 -2.58 -4.17 -22.10
C LEU A 104 -1.84 -3.06 -21.35
N CYS A 105 -0.55 -2.97 -21.58
CA CYS A 105 0.34 -2.00 -20.94
C CYS A 105 1.53 -1.66 -21.86
N PRO A 106 1.84 -0.36 -22.06
CA PRO A 106 1.11 0.80 -21.55
C PRO A 106 -0.18 1.05 -22.35
N ALA A 107 -1.30 1.24 -21.68
CA ALA A 107 -2.56 1.58 -22.32
C ALA A 107 -3.42 2.46 -21.41
N LYS A 108 -4.14 3.42 -21.99
CA LYS A 108 -5.05 4.30 -21.25
C LYS A 108 -6.45 4.21 -21.83
N VAL A 109 -7.43 4.19 -20.96
CA VAL A 109 -8.82 4.30 -21.38
C VAL A 109 -9.13 5.74 -21.73
N MET A 110 -9.64 5.95 -22.95
CA MET A 110 -10.07 7.27 -23.44
C MET A 110 -11.57 7.46 -23.30
N GLN A 111 -12.34 6.39 -23.49
CA GLN A 111 -13.79 6.47 -23.47
C GLN A 111 -14.41 5.12 -23.07
N PHE A 112 -15.51 5.21 -22.34
CA PHE A 112 -16.42 4.09 -22.08
C PHE A 112 -17.74 4.32 -22.84
N SER A 113 -18.39 3.23 -23.28
CA SER A 113 -19.70 3.27 -23.92
C SER A 113 -20.57 2.09 -23.48
N ARG A 114 -21.87 2.30 -23.37
CA ARG A 114 -22.85 1.21 -23.15
C ARG A 114 -23.38 0.73 -24.49
N LEU A 115 -23.20 -0.56 -24.73
CA LEU A 115 -23.71 -1.20 -25.96
C LEU A 115 -25.13 -1.70 -25.70
N ARG A 116 -26.14 -0.93 -26.16
CA ARG A 116 -27.56 -1.10 -25.81
C ARG A 116 -28.12 -2.48 -26.13
N ASP A 117 -27.65 -3.09 -27.23
CA ASP A 117 -28.22 -4.34 -27.72
C ASP A 117 -27.62 -5.59 -27.11
N SER A 118 -26.49 -5.49 -26.39
CA SER A 118 -25.72 -6.64 -25.88
C SER A 118 -25.50 -6.63 -24.36
N HIS A 119 -25.97 -5.60 -23.66
CA HIS A 119 -25.64 -5.40 -22.23
C HIS A 119 -24.13 -5.45 -21.94
N GLN A 120 -23.32 -4.96 -22.88
CA GLN A 120 -21.86 -4.94 -22.77
C GLN A 120 -21.36 -3.49 -22.61
N VAL A 121 -20.12 -3.39 -22.08
CA VAL A 121 -19.38 -2.13 -22.05
C VAL A 121 -18.33 -2.13 -23.14
N GLY A 122 -18.36 -1.08 -23.97
CA GLY A 122 -17.29 -0.79 -24.93
C GLY A 122 -16.23 0.12 -24.28
N ILE A 123 -14.99 -0.12 -24.58
CA ILE A 123 -13.83 0.60 -24.06
C ILE A 123 -12.95 1.01 -25.24
N LEU A 124 -12.69 2.31 -25.39
CA LEU A 124 -11.75 2.83 -26.38
C LEU A 124 -10.42 3.14 -25.68
N LEU A 125 -9.32 2.64 -26.21
CA LEU A 125 -7.98 2.89 -25.74
C LEU A 125 -7.30 4.04 -26.50
N ASP A 126 -6.22 4.58 -25.94
CA ASP A 126 -5.43 5.68 -26.50
C ASP A 126 -4.71 5.34 -27.82
N ASN A 127 -4.47 4.07 -28.10
CA ASN A 127 -3.94 3.59 -29.37
C ASN A 127 -5.00 3.40 -30.48
N GLY A 128 -6.27 3.67 -30.17
CA GLY A 128 -7.41 3.49 -31.07
C GLY A 128 -8.07 2.11 -31.02
N ASP A 129 -7.52 1.16 -30.27
CA ASP A 129 -8.13 -0.17 -30.11
C ASP A 129 -9.44 -0.06 -29.31
N THR A 130 -10.37 -0.95 -29.63
CA THR A 130 -11.64 -1.08 -28.91
C THR A 130 -11.79 -2.46 -28.30
N LEU A 131 -12.25 -2.50 -27.06
CA LEU A 131 -12.57 -3.71 -26.33
C LEU A 131 -14.05 -3.74 -26.00
N THR A 132 -14.61 -4.95 -25.87
CA THR A 132 -15.95 -5.15 -25.31
C THR A 132 -15.91 -6.14 -24.18
N THR A 133 -16.66 -5.89 -23.12
CA THR A 133 -16.71 -6.78 -21.96
C THR A 133 -18.11 -6.90 -21.41
N THR A 134 -18.43 -8.07 -20.85
CA THR A 134 -19.68 -8.33 -20.13
C THR A 134 -19.64 -7.82 -18.70
N LEU A 135 -18.46 -7.68 -18.11
CA LEU A 135 -18.25 -7.11 -16.77
C LEU A 135 -17.04 -6.18 -16.81
N LEU A 136 -17.21 -4.93 -16.40
CA LEU A 136 -16.14 -3.96 -16.21
C LEU A 136 -15.84 -3.84 -14.72
N ILE A 137 -14.57 -4.04 -14.34
CA ILE A 137 -14.08 -3.85 -12.97
C ILE A 137 -13.20 -2.60 -12.93
N GLY A 138 -13.63 -1.59 -12.20
CA GLY A 138 -12.86 -0.38 -11.92
C GLY A 138 -11.96 -0.59 -10.72
N ALA A 139 -10.67 -0.87 -10.97
CA ALA A 139 -9.61 -0.97 -9.97
C ALA A 139 -8.63 0.21 -10.09
N ASP A 140 -9.12 1.37 -10.54
CA ASP A 140 -8.36 2.55 -10.95
C ASP A 140 -8.23 3.59 -9.82
N GLY A 141 -8.49 3.17 -8.56
CA GLY A 141 -8.16 3.90 -7.34
C GLY A 141 -9.10 5.06 -7.00
N ALA A 142 -8.65 5.92 -6.09
CA ALA A 142 -9.49 6.95 -5.47
C ALA A 142 -10.10 7.96 -6.46
N ASN A 143 -9.46 8.20 -7.60
CA ASN A 143 -9.95 9.11 -8.66
C ASN A 143 -10.56 8.34 -9.85
N SER A 144 -11.09 7.15 -9.59
CA SER A 144 -11.62 6.21 -10.58
C SER A 144 -12.42 6.88 -11.70
N GLN A 145 -11.98 6.71 -12.93
CA GLN A 145 -12.71 7.12 -14.14
C GLN A 145 -13.92 6.21 -14.36
N VAL A 146 -13.80 4.92 -14.05
CA VAL A 146 -14.89 3.94 -14.14
C VAL A 146 -16.04 4.37 -13.24
N ARG A 147 -15.76 4.73 -11.98
CA ARG A 147 -16.75 5.24 -11.04
C ARG A 147 -17.43 6.51 -11.56
N GLN A 148 -16.64 7.46 -12.06
CA GLN A 148 -17.17 8.72 -12.57
C GLN A 148 -18.07 8.50 -13.79
N TRP A 149 -17.64 7.66 -14.71
CA TRP A 149 -18.45 7.31 -15.89
C TRP A 149 -19.76 6.60 -15.51
N ALA A 150 -19.73 5.75 -14.50
CA ALA A 150 -20.93 5.10 -13.97
C ALA A 150 -21.88 6.06 -13.24
N GLY A 151 -21.46 7.29 -12.96
CA GLY A 151 -22.25 8.25 -12.19
C GLY A 151 -22.35 7.91 -10.70
N ILE A 152 -21.45 7.04 -10.19
CA ILE A 152 -21.44 6.64 -8.78
C ILE A 152 -20.84 7.77 -7.94
N GLY A 153 -21.64 8.32 -7.03
CA GLY A 153 -21.22 9.39 -6.12
C GLY A 153 -20.23 8.90 -5.04
N LEU A 154 -19.54 9.87 -4.44
CA LEU A 154 -18.67 9.66 -3.26
C LEU A 154 -19.27 10.34 -2.04
N THR A 155 -19.15 9.68 -0.90
CA THR A 155 -19.28 10.30 0.42
C THR A 155 -17.90 10.26 1.08
N GLY A 156 -17.47 11.39 1.61
CA GLY A 156 -16.15 11.44 2.24
C GLY A 156 -15.89 12.77 2.90
N TRP A 157 -14.79 12.81 3.63
CA TRP A 157 -14.27 14.03 4.24
C TRP A 157 -12.75 13.94 4.36
N ASP A 158 -12.12 15.08 4.40
CA ASP A 158 -10.71 15.20 4.69
C ASP A 158 -10.53 15.32 6.21
N TYR A 159 -9.63 14.52 6.75
CA TYR A 159 -9.16 14.73 8.12
C TYR A 159 -8.19 15.92 8.10
N ALA A 160 -8.21 16.74 9.15
CA ALA A 160 -7.24 17.82 9.28
C ALA A 160 -5.80 17.31 9.57
N GLN A 161 -5.55 16.05 9.31
CA GLN A 161 -4.31 15.33 9.56
C GLN A 161 -3.68 14.84 8.27
N SER A 162 -2.36 14.67 8.32
CA SER A 162 -1.57 14.01 7.31
C SER A 162 -0.68 12.95 7.94
N ALA A 163 -0.24 11.99 7.15
CA ALA A 163 0.77 11.02 7.53
C ALA A 163 2.08 11.31 6.80
N MET A 164 3.20 11.12 7.51
CA MET A 164 4.54 11.08 6.93
C MET A 164 5.11 9.69 7.18
N LEU A 165 5.55 9.04 6.10
CA LEU A 165 6.35 7.82 6.14
C LEU A 165 7.82 8.21 6.04
N ILE A 166 8.66 7.63 6.89
CA ILE A 166 10.09 7.98 6.98
C ILE A 166 10.87 6.69 7.09
N ASN A 167 11.66 6.36 6.08
CA ASN A 167 12.58 5.24 6.15
C ASN A 167 13.85 5.69 6.88
N ILE A 168 14.25 4.87 7.83
CA ILE A 168 15.46 5.08 8.64
C ILE A 168 16.36 3.86 8.57
N ASN A 169 17.66 4.11 8.68
CA ASN A 169 18.68 3.09 8.89
C ASN A 169 19.11 3.16 10.35
N THR A 170 18.98 2.04 11.08
CA THR A 170 19.27 1.93 12.51
C THR A 170 20.57 1.19 12.76
N GLN A 171 21.10 1.27 13.97
CA GLN A 171 22.21 0.42 14.41
C GLN A 171 21.73 -0.96 14.92
N THR A 172 20.42 -1.11 15.06
CA THR A 172 19.78 -2.33 15.55
C THR A 172 19.66 -3.34 14.41
N PRO A 173 19.97 -4.63 14.64
CA PRO A 173 19.70 -5.69 13.66
C PRO A 173 18.24 -5.78 13.27
N GLN A 174 17.93 -6.64 12.28
CA GLN A 174 16.57 -6.91 11.82
C GLN A 174 15.58 -7.00 12.97
N GLN A 175 14.63 -6.09 13.03
CA GLN A 175 13.57 -6.10 14.03
C GLN A 175 12.41 -6.97 13.55
N SER A 176 11.68 -7.59 14.49
CA SER A 176 10.52 -8.43 14.20
C SER A 176 9.24 -7.98 14.92
N ILE A 177 9.32 -6.91 15.71
CA ILE A 177 8.17 -6.35 16.41
C ILE A 177 7.79 -5.02 15.78
N THR A 178 6.58 -4.94 15.25
CA THR A 178 5.98 -3.66 14.87
C THR A 178 5.27 -3.05 16.07
N TRP A 179 5.33 -1.73 16.20
CA TRP A 179 4.67 -1.08 17.33
C TRP A 179 4.03 0.26 16.95
N GLN A 180 3.04 0.64 17.74
CA GLN A 180 2.33 1.90 17.58
C GLN A 180 1.99 2.51 18.95
N GLN A 181 2.44 3.73 19.16
CA GLN A 181 2.00 4.57 20.26
C GLN A 181 0.88 5.49 19.78
N PHE A 182 -0.24 5.51 20.48
CA PHE A 182 -1.29 6.50 20.26
C PHE A 182 -0.95 7.77 21.04
N THR A 183 -1.04 8.91 20.37
CA THR A 183 -0.85 10.24 21.01
C THR A 183 -2.01 11.16 20.64
N PRO A 184 -2.27 12.23 21.40
CA PRO A 184 -3.34 13.18 21.06
C PRO A 184 -3.19 13.83 19.68
N ALA A 185 -1.95 13.96 19.17
CA ALA A 185 -1.67 14.52 17.85
C ALA A 185 -1.80 13.47 16.72
N GLY A 186 -1.90 12.17 17.07
CA GLY A 186 -1.97 11.06 16.15
C GLY A 186 -0.94 9.95 16.45
N PRO A 187 -1.07 8.79 15.84
CA PRO A 187 -0.17 7.66 16.08
C PRO A 187 1.30 7.93 15.67
N ARG A 188 2.21 7.25 16.38
CA ARG A 188 3.63 7.10 16.05
C ARG A 188 3.91 5.61 15.93
N SER A 189 4.37 5.16 14.78
CA SER A 189 4.56 3.73 14.55
C SER A 189 5.93 3.42 13.99
N LEU A 190 6.39 2.20 14.23
CA LEU A 190 7.55 1.61 13.58
C LEU A 190 7.14 0.32 12.89
N LEU A 191 7.49 0.22 11.62
CA LEU A 191 7.32 -0.95 10.78
C LEU A 191 8.72 -1.51 10.47
N PRO A 192 9.04 -2.73 10.88
CA PRO A 192 10.30 -3.38 10.52
C PRO A 192 10.48 -3.48 9.00
N LEU A 193 11.67 -3.18 8.52
CA LEU A 193 12.09 -3.38 7.14
C LEU A 193 13.29 -4.31 7.08
N PRO A 194 13.66 -4.84 5.91
CA PRO A 194 14.79 -5.77 5.77
C PRO A 194 16.10 -5.20 6.30
N GLY A 195 16.88 -6.06 6.97
CA GLY A 195 18.17 -5.67 7.55
C GLY A 195 18.03 -4.76 8.77
N ASN A 196 18.79 -3.71 8.82
CA ASN A 196 18.77 -2.70 9.88
C ASN A 196 17.88 -1.47 9.56
N HIS A 197 16.90 -1.63 8.68
CA HIS A 197 16.00 -0.56 8.29
C HIS A 197 14.65 -0.64 9.01
N ALA A 198 13.99 0.49 9.14
CA ALA A 198 12.61 0.57 9.58
C ALA A 198 11.88 1.72 8.88
N SER A 199 10.56 1.61 8.76
CA SER A 199 9.71 2.71 8.34
C SER A 199 8.97 3.27 9.56
N LEU A 200 9.18 4.54 9.83
CA LEU A 200 8.42 5.28 10.84
C LEU A 200 7.17 5.88 10.20
N VAL A 201 6.06 5.83 10.92
CA VAL A 201 4.82 6.48 10.49
C VAL A 201 4.46 7.56 11.50
N TRP A 202 4.43 8.80 11.03
CA TRP A 202 4.11 9.98 11.84
C TRP A 202 2.79 10.59 11.37
N TYR A 203 1.75 10.47 12.19
CA TYR A 203 0.49 11.16 11.96
C TYR A 203 0.47 12.45 12.78
N ASP A 204 0.09 13.57 12.16
CA ASP A 204 -0.02 14.86 12.83
C ASP A 204 -0.93 15.81 12.03
N ASP A 205 -1.14 17.02 12.56
CA ASP A 205 -1.78 18.11 11.82
C ASP A 205 -1.11 18.31 10.45
N ALA A 206 -1.91 18.60 9.43
CA ALA A 206 -1.43 18.72 8.05
C ALA A 206 -0.34 19.80 7.88
N ASN A 207 -0.45 20.92 8.62
CA ASN A 207 0.58 21.97 8.57
C ASN A 207 1.87 21.51 9.26
N ARG A 208 1.75 20.75 10.37
CA ARG A 208 2.92 20.19 11.06
C ARG A 208 3.66 19.21 10.13
N ILE A 209 2.97 18.31 9.48
CA ILE A 209 3.57 17.36 8.52
C ILE A 209 4.22 18.11 7.36
N LYS A 210 3.56 19.16 6.83
CA LYS A 210 4.15 20.01 5.80
C LYS A 210 5.44 20.68 6.26
N GLN A 211 5.50 21.19 7.48
CA GLN A 211 6.73 21.77 8.05
C GLN A 211 7.84 20.71 8.18
N LEU A 212 7.52 19.53 8.72
CA LEU A 212 8.47 18.42 8.87
C LEU A 212 9.02 17.96 7.52
N SER A 213 8.19 17.94 6.46
CA SER A 213 8.62 17.52 5.12
C SER A 213 9.66 18.44 4.49
N GLN A 214 9.77 19.69 4.96
CA GLN A 214 10.72 20.70 4.47
C GLN A 214 12.06 20.70 5.23
N LEU A 215 12.17 19.98 6.34
CA LEU A 215 13.39 19.90 7.12
C LEU A 215 14.49 19.12 6.38
N SER A 216 15.74 19.39 6.69
CA SER A 216 16.84 18.51 6.32
C SER A 216 16.74 17.16 7.06
N ASP A 217 17.44 16.13 6.59
CA ASP A 217 17.41 14.81 7.23
C ASP A 217 17.92 14.87 8.67
N LEU A 218 18.95 15.69 8.95
CA LEU A 218 19.46 15.90 10.31
C LEU A 218 18.42 16.56 11.21
N GLN A 219 17.75 17.62 10.73
CA GLN A 219 16.71 18.31 11.49
C GLN A 219 15.49 17.41 11.71
N LEU A 220 15.11 16.62 10.71
CA LEU A 220 14.01 15.66 10.85
C LEU A 220 14.36 14.58 11.88
N ALA A 221 15.59 14.05 11.86
CA ALA A 221 16.06 13.09 12.85
C ALA A 221 15.99 13.65 14.29
N GLU A 222 16.31 14.92 14.49
CA GLU A 222 16.14 15.59 15.80
C GLU A 222 14.67 15.65 16.21
N GLN A 223 13.76 16.01 15.28
CA GLN A 223 12.33 16.02 15.56
C GLN A 223 11.80 14.62 15.89
N ILE A 224 12.28 13.58 15.21
CA ILE A 224 11.92 12.20 15.52
C ILE A 224 12.36 11.83 16.93
N ARG A 225 13.60 12.12 17.33
CA ARG A 225 14.11 11.85 18.69
C ARG A 225 13.30 12.55 19.78
N LEU A 226 12.75 13.72 19.49
CA LEU A 226 11.94 14.50 20.46
C LEU A 226 10.49 14.01 20.58
N HIS A 227 9.93 13.42 19.50
CA HIS A 227 8.49 13.15 19.43
C HIS A 227 8.10 11.68 19.31
N PHE A 228 9.07 10.81 19.06
CA PHE A 228 8.85 9.35 19.09
C PHE A 228 9.16 8.81 20.49
N PRO A 229 8.53 7.67 20.88
CA PRO A 229 8.79 7.09 22.19
C PRO A 229 10.25 6.66 22.35
N SER A 230 10.74 6.65 23.58
CA SER A 230 12.10 6.23 23.94
C SER A 230 12.43 4.77 23.56
N ARG A 231 11.42 4.01 23.16
CA ARG A 231 11.59 2.66 22.57
C ARG A 231 12.33 2.69 21.22
N LEU A 232 12.24 3.79 20.48
CA LEU A 232 13.03 3.97 19.25
C LEU A 232 14.49 4.23 19.64
N ASP A 233 15.40 3.37 19.15
CA ASP A 233 16.84 3.62 19.30
C ASP A 233 17.18 4.99 18.71
N PRO A 234 17.80 5.89 19.45
CA PRO A 234 18.13 7.23 18.96
C PRO A 234 19.24 7.24 17.88
N ASN A 235 19.96 6.12 17.71
CA ASN A 235 21.06 5.98 16.77
C ASN A 235 20.56 5.52 15.40
N PHE A 236 20.01 6.44 14.63
CA PHE A 236 19.55 6.19 13.27
C PHE A 236 19.85 7.39 12.35
N THR A 237 19.80 7.13 11.05
CA THR A 237 19.82 8.14 9.99
C THR A 237 18.54 8.08 9.18
N VAL A 238 18.05 9.24 8.73
CA VAL A 238 16.92 9.34 7.79
C VAL A 238 17.42 9.08 6.38
N GLU A 239 16.74 8.21 5.62
CA GLU A 239 17.11 7.86 4.25
C GLU A 239 16.20 8.52 3.22
N ASN A 240 14.89 8.32 3.38
CA ASN A 240 13.90 8.94 2.52
C ASN A 240 12.58 9.16 3.28
N ARG A 241 11.69 9.93 2.68
CA ARG A 241 10.37 10.22 3.26
C ARG A 241 9.35 10.56 2.20
N GLY A 242 8.07 10.41 2.58
CA GLY A 242 6.93 10.84 1.80
C GLY A 242 5.77 11.20 2.72
N SER A 243 4.92 12.13 2.31
CA SER A 243 3.74 12.51 3.08
C SER A 243 2.50 12.52 2.22
N PHE A 244 1.35 12.28 2.84
CA PHE A 244 0.06 12.30 2.17
C PHE A 244 -1.05 12.73 3.14
N PRO A 245 -2.07 13.44 2.64
CA PRO A 245 -3.22 13.82 3.43
C PRO A 245 -4.07 12.59 3.78
N LEU A 246 -4.70 12.62 4.94
CA LEU A 246 -5.69 11.61 5.32
C LEU A 246 -7.07 12.04 4.82
N THR A 247 -7.60 11.28 3.88
CA THR A 247 -8.92 11.50 3.31
C THR A 247 -9.72 10.22 3.39
N ARG A 248 -10.92 10.28 3.92
CA ARG A 248 -11.88 9.19 3.79
C ARG A 248 -12.71 9.39 2.54
N ARG A 249 -12.76 8.36 1.70
CA ARG A 249 -13.63 8.29 0.52
C ARG A 249 -14.36 6.97 0.52
N HIS A 250 -15.66 7.02 0.30
CA HIS A 250 -16.53 5.85 0.24
C HIS A 250 -17.49 6.02 -0.93
N ALA A 251 -17.51 5.06 -1.83
CA ALA A 251 -18.46 5.07 -2.92
C ALA A 251 -19.88 4.82 -2.38
N GLN A 252 -20.86 5.56 -2.90
CA GLN A 252 -22.25 5.41 -2.47
C GLN A 252 -22.83 4.04 -2.84
N GLN A 253 -22.27 3.41 -3.88
CA GLN A 253 -22.50 2.01 -4.25
C GLN A 253 -21.27 1.45 -4.95
N TYR A 254 -21.08 0.13 -4.89
CA TYR A 254 -19.90 -0.54 -5.46
C TYR A 254 -20.18 -1.24 -6.78
N TYR A 255 -21.40 -1.30 -7.21
CA TYR A 255 -21.78 -1.87 -8.50
C TYR A 255 -22.94 -1.11 -9.12
N GLN A 256 -23.01 -1.13 -10.44
CA GLN A 256 -24.13 -0.63 -11.21
C GLN A 256 -24.20 -1.37 -12.54
N ASP A 257 -25.31 -2.06 -12.78
CA ASP A 257 -25.48 -2.92 -13.96
C ASP A 257 -24.34 -3.97 -14.04
N ASN A 258 -23.57 -3.96 -15.11
CA ASN A 258 -22.43 -4.82 -15.37
C ASN A 258 -21.08 -4.16 -15.04
N LEU A 259 -21.06 -3.26 -14.08
CA LEU A 259 -19.87 -2.55 -13.62
C LEU A 259 -19.71 -2.73 -12.11
N VAL A 260 -18.48 -2.98 -11.68
CA VAL A 260 -18.07 -3.08 -10.27
C VAL A 260 -16.86 -2.16 -10.04
N ILE A 261 -16.78 -1.51 -8.89
CA ILE A 261 -15.58 -0.78 -8.42
C ILE A 261 -15.06 -1.40 -7.13
N ILE A 262 -13.73 -1.41 -6.98
CA ILE A 262 -13.02 -1.98 -5.84
C ILE A 262 -12.00 -1.01 -5.26
#